data_268579d11cb6a36b99b60a9ec10a0031
#
_entry.id   268579d11cb6a36b99b60a9ec10a0031
#
_cell.length_a   1.000
_cell.length_b   1.000
_cell.length_c   1.000
_cell.angle_alpha   90.00
_cell.angle_beta   90.00
_cell.angle_gamma   90.00
#
_symmetry.space_group_name_H-M   'P 1'
#
loop_
_entity.id
_entity.type
_entity.pdbx_description
1 polymer ?
#
loop_
_entity_poly.entity_id
_entity_poly.type
_entity_poly.pdbx_seq_one_letter_code
_entity_poly.pdbx_strand_id
1 'polypeptide(L)'
;MKIYLNLFFLVFGFLFAGCASLNDQDSEISVSPEKKIYDLAQERLQSGSYSSAIEALEALERRFPFGKYAEQAQAELIYAYYENGLYDGAVVAAERFISLHPRHPNTDYAYFMKGLAAFSKEKELLSSLPVLGDMTHKRDLSSAKVSFNELTEFITRFPESSYVEEAKSRMLFLRNLIAK
;
A
#
# COMPACT_ATOMS: atom_id res chain seq x y z
N MET A 1 -59.98 -6.44 55.99
CA MET A 1 -59.04 -7.47 55.49
C MET A 1 -58.93 -7.48 53.97
N LYS A 2 -60.00 -7.35 53.20
CA LYS A 2 -60.01 -7.30 51.72
C LYS A 2 -59.31 -6.07 51.10
N ILE A 3 -59.37 -4.91 51.77
CA ILE A 3 -58.78 -3.65 51.25
C ILE A 3 -57.25 -3.70 51.31
N TYR A 4 -56.65 -4.26 52.31
CA TYR A 4 -55.18 -4.40 52.43
C TYR A 4 -54.60 -5.44 51.46
N LEU A 5 -55.37 -6.46 51.12
CA LEU A 5 -54.99 -7.45 50.12
C LEU A 5 -54.95 -6.87 48.72
N ASN A 6 -55.91 -6.01 48.36
CA ASN A 6 -55.90 -5.30 47.06
C ASN A 6 -54.78 -4.25 46.97
N LEU A 7 -54.50 -3.54 48.06
CA LEU A 7 -53.39 -2.58 48.11
C LEU A 7 -52.04 -3.25 47.98
N PHE A 8 -51.86 -4.44 48.53
CA PHE A 8 -50.66 -5.25 48.44
C PHE A 8 -50.40 -5.71 46.99
N PHE A 9 -51.46 -6.17 46.27
CA PHE A 9 -51.33 -6.54 44.85
C PHE A 9 -51.06 -5.36 43.94
N LEU A 10 -51.53 -4.17 44.29
CA LEU A 10 -51.30 -2.95 43.47
C LEU A 10 -49.87 -2.44 43.65
N VAL A 11 -49.30 -2.52 44.83
CA VAL A 11 -47.90 -2.17 45.12
C VAL A 11 -46.94 -3.21 44.53
N PHE A 12 -47.29 -4.51 44.57
CA PHE A 12 -46.46 -5.58 44.00
C PHE A 12 -46.45 -5.59 42.48
N GLY A 13 -47.52 -5.12 41.81
CA GLY A 13 -47.61 -4.98 40.36
C GLY A 13 -46.73 -3.87 39.81
N PHE A 14 -46.37 -2.85 40.61
CA PHE A 14 -45.50 -1.73 40.19
C PHE A 14 -43.99 -2.06 40.26
N LEU A 15 -43.61 -3.13 40.94
CA LEU A 15 -42.19 -3.51 41.06
C LEU A 15 -41.65 -4.33 39.88
N PHE A 16 -42.53 -4.76 38.96
CA PHE A 16 -42.09 -5.52 37.76
C PHE A 16 -42.07 -4.71 36.46
N ALA A 17 -42.40 -3.42 36.52
CA ALA A 17 -42.36 -2.54 35.35
C ALA A 17 -41.02 -1.81 35.13
N GLY A 18 -40.00 -2.23 35.87
CA GLY A 18 -38.66 -1.67 35.72
C GLY A 18 -37.68 -2.72 35.26
N CYS A 19 -37.41 -2.81 33.98
CA CYS A 19 -36.21 -3.28 33.29
C CYS A 19 -36.57 -3.90 31.91
N ALA A 20 -37.15 -3.10 31.05
CA ALA A 20 -37.07 -3.35 29.62
C ALA A 20 -36.67 -2.04 28.90
N SER A 21 -35.64 -1.40 29.46
CA SER A 21 -34.76 -0.60 28.63
C SER A 21 -33.77 -1.58 28.03
N LEU A 22 -34.22 -2.32 27.02
CA LEU A 22 -33.32 -2.83 26.00
C LEU A 22 -32.68 -1.59 25.39
N ASN A 23 -31.50 -1.28 25.93
CA ASN A 23 -30.57 -0.43 25.28
C ASN A 23 -30.21 -1.15 23.99
N ASP A 24 -30.99 -0.89 22.91
CA ASP A 24 -30.47 -0.96 21.56
C ASP A 24 -29.35 0.09 21.50
N GLN A 25 -28.22 -0.22 22.15
CA GLN A 25 -26.96 0.19 21.63
C GLN A 25 -26.91 -0.52 20.27
N ASP A 26 -27.44 0.19 19.26
CA ASP A 26 -26.88 0.06 17.93
C ASP A 26 -25.39 -0.13 18.15
N SER A 27 -24.91 -1.32 17.88
CA SER A 27 -23.51 -1.57 17.72
C SER A 27 -23.09 -0.70 16.54
N GLU A 28 -22.89 0.61 16.76
CA GLU A 28 -21.92 1.34 15.99
C GLU A 28 -20.69 0.48 16.09
N ILE A 29 -20.46 -0.30 15.02
CA ILE A 29 -19.22 -1.02 14.81
C ILE A 29 -18.19 0.09 14.87
N SER A 30 -17.61 0.29 16.06
CA SER A 30 -16.64 1.37 16.28
C SER A 30 -15.47 1.03 15.39
N VAL A 31 -15.44 1.68 14.23
CA VAL A 31 -14.38 1.47 13.24
C VAL A 31 -13.06 1.71 13.92
N SER A 32 -12.21 0.70 13.97
CA SER A 32 -10.92 0.80 14.66
C SER A 32 -10.10 1.98 14.12
N PRO A 33 -9.30 2.64 14.97
CA PRO A 33 -8.44 3.74 14.51
C PRO A 33 -7.55 3.35 13.32
N GLU A 34 -7.07 2.10 13.29
CA GLU A 34 -6.31 1.53 12.19
C GLU A 34 -7.12 1.54 10.89
N LYS A 35 -8.36 1.03 10.94
CA LYS A 35 -9.25 1.01 9.77
C LYS A 35 -9.54 2.40 9.24
N LYS A 36 -9.75 3.40 10.11
CA LYS A 36 -9.99 4.78 9.68
C LYS A 36 -8.82 5.35 8.88
N ILE A 37 -7.59 5.10 9.31
CA ILE A 37 -6.39 5.54 8.59
C ILE A 37 -6.26 4.79 7.27
N TYR A 38 -6.55 3.49 7.26
CA TYR A 38 -6.52 2.68 6.04
C TYR A 38 -7.58 3.13 5.02
N ASP A 39 -8.82 3.34 5.45
CA ASP A 39 -9.90 3.83 4.59
C ASP A 39 -9.56 5.21 3.99
N LEU A 40 -8.96 6.10 4.78
CA LEU A 40 -8.47 7.39 4.28
C LEU A 40 -7.39 7.20 3.21
N ALA A 41 -6.44 6.30 3.43
CA ALA A 41 -5.41 6.00 2.44
C ALA A 41 -6.01 5.48 1.14
N GLN A 42 -7.01 4.57 1.22
CA GLN A 42 -7.72 4.05 0.06
C GLN A 42 -8.43 5.16 -0.73
N GLU A 43 -9.13 6.07 -0.04
CA GLU A 43 -9.76 7.23 -0.67
C GLU A 43 -8.74 8.08 -1.43
N ARG A 44 -7.58 8.33 -0.83
CA ARG A 44 -6.49 9.11 -1.45
C ARG A 44 -5.87 8.41 -2.65
N LEU A 45 -5.66 7.10 -2.58
CA LEU A 45 -5.19 6.30 -3.71
C LEU A 45 -6.18 6.35 -4.88
N GLN A 46 -7.48 6.15 -4.61
CA GLN A 46 -8.53 6.16 -5.63
C GLN A 46 -8.71 7.54 -6.28
N SER A 47 -8.50 8.61 -5.53
CA SER A 47 -8.56 9.98 -6.05
C SER A 47 -7.27 10.44 -6.76
N GLY A 48 -6.23 9.61 -6.82
CA GLY A 48 -4.92 9.98 -7.37
C GLY A 48 -4.13 10.98 -6.50
N SER A 49 -4.56 11.19 -5.26
CA SER A 49 -3.88 12.08 -4.30
C SER A 49 -2.72 11.35 -3.62
N TYR A 50 -1.74 10.91 -4.42
CA TYR A 50 -0.69 9.98 -3.97
C TYR A 50 0.18 10.51 -2.83
N SER A 51 0.49 11.81 -2.81
CA SER A 51 1.23 12.41 -1.68
C SER A 51 0.48 12.24 -0.35
N SER A 52 -0.83 12.53 -0.33
CA SER A 52 -1.67 12.34 0.86
C SER A 52 -1.90 10.86 1.19
N ALA A 53 -1.92 9.98 0.18
CA ALA A 53 -1.98 8.54 0.39
C ALA A 53 -0.72 8.03 1.10
N ILE A 54 0.47 8.47 0.67
CA ILE A 54 1.75 8.14 1.30
C ILE A 54 1.73 8.54 2.78
N GLU A 55 1.33 9.78 3.09
CA GLU A 55 1.25 10.25 4.49
C GLU A 55 0.35 9.36 5.36
N ALA A 56 -0.82 8.96 4.83
CA ALA A 56 -1.76 8.10 5.56
C ALA A 56 -1.21 6.67 5.73
N LEU A 57 -0.63 6.07 4.67
CA LEU A 57 -0.04 4.72 4.71
C LEU A 57 1.15 4.65 5.66
N GLU A 58 2.05 5.65 5.61
CA GLU A 58 3.16 5.75 6.56
C GLU A 58 2.68 5.95 8.00
N ALA A 59 1.62 6.75 8.21
CA ALA A 59 1.05 6.93 9.54
C ALA A 59 0.46 5.61 10.08
N LEU A 60 -0.16 4.81 9.21
CA LEU A 60 -0.66 3.48 9.54
C LEU A 60 0.49 2.56 9.94
N GLU A 61 1.55 2.50 9.14
CA GLU A 61 2.73 1.67 9.40
C GLU A 61 3.43 2.03 10.71
N ARG A 62 3.58 3.33 11.01
CA ARG A 62 4.18 3.80 12.27
C ARG A 62 3.33 3.47 13.49
N ARG A 63 1.99 3.56 13.38
CA ARG A 63 1.08 3.41 14.53
C ARG A 63 0.64 1.98 14.75
N PHE A 64 0.55 1.18 13.70
CA PHE A 64 0.02 -0.18 13.69
C PHE A 64 0.90 -1.12 12.86
N PRO A 65 2.21 -1.27 13.21
CA PRO A 65 3.18 -2.02 12.38
C PRO A 65 2.86 -3.51 12.24
N PHE A 66 2.04 -4.04 13.13
CA PHE A 66 1.57 -5.44 13.13
C PHE A 66 0.04 -5.52 13.05
N GLY A 67 -0.58 -4.47 12.57
CA GLY A 67 -2.02 -4.38 12.44
C GLY A 67 -2.55 -5.22 11.28
N LYS A 68 -3.87 -5.36 11.24
CA LYS A 68 -4.56 -6.14 10.20
C LYS A 68 -4.27 -5.63 8.78
N TYR A 69 -4.05 -4.33 8.63
CA TYR A 69 -3.84 -3.67 7.34
C TYR A 69 -2.35 -3.37 7.05
N ALA A 70 -1.44 -3.75 7.95
CA ALA A 70 -0.03 -3.38 7.85
C ALA A 70 0.63 -3.91 6.56
N GLU A 71 0.48 -5.19 6.25
CA GLU A 71 1.07 -5.81 5.05
C GLU A 71 0.52 -5.19 3.77
N GLN A 72 -0.80 -4.96 3.72
CA GLN A 72 -1.44 -4.35 2.57
C GLN A 72 -0.99 -2.89 2.39
N ALA A 73 -0.92 -2.12 3.47
CA ALA A 73 -0.45 -0.74 3.44
C ALA A 73 1.00 -0.63 2.95
N GLN A 74 1.87 -1.56 3.36
CA GLN A 74 3.26 -1.62 2.89
C GLN A 74 3.36 -1.92 1.39
N ALA A 75 2.52 -2.82 0.87
CA ALA A 75 2.46 -3.08 -0.57
C ALA A 75 1.94 -1.85 -1.36
N GLU A 76 0.93 -1.18 -0.82
CA GLU A 76 0.34 0.03 -1.44
C GLU A 76 1.26 1.25 -1.38
N LEU A 77 2.15 1.34 -0.38
CA LEU A 77 3.20 2.36 -0.34
C LEU A 77 4.13 2.29 -1.55
N ILE A 78 4.45 1.09 -2.02
CA ILE A 78 5.28 0.92 -3.23
C ILE A 78 4.62 1.61 -4.42
N TYR A 79 3.32 1.34 -4.61
CA TYR A 79 2.51 1.94 -5.67
C TYR A 79 2.37 3.45 -5.52
N ALA A 80 2.03 3.91 -4.31
CA ALA A 80 1.83 5.33 -4.04
C ALA A 80 3.09 6.16 -4.29
N TYR A 81 4.26 5.68 -3.86
CA TYR A 81 5.55 6.32 -4.17
C TYR A 81 5.82 6.35 -5.67
N TYR A 82 5.58 5.23 -6.36
CA TYR A 82 5.80 5.14 -7.80
C TYR A 82 4.93 6.13 -8.57
N GLU A 83 3.63 6.16 -8.31
CA GLU A 83 2.67 7.05 -8.99
C GLU A 83 2.90 8.53 -8.64
N ASN A 84 3.48 8.81 -7.47
CA ASN A 84 3.88 10.17 -7.08
C ASN A 84 5.22 10.63 -7.70
N GLY A 85 5.87 9.78 -8.53
CA GLY A 85 7.18 10.08 -9.11
C GLY A 85 8.35 9.96 -8.13
N LEU A 86 8.12 9.49 -6.93
CA LEU A 86 9.14 9.29 -5.90
C LEU A 86 9.79 7.90 -6.05
N TYR A 87 10.47 7.68 -7.17
CA TYR A 87 10.97 6.37 -7.57
C TYR A 87 11.96 5.76 -6.57
N ASP A 88 12.82 6.57 -5.95
CA ASP A 88 13.72 6.09 -4.90
C ASP A 88 12.93 5.59 -3.67
N GLY A 89 11.86 6.29 -3.31
CA GLY A 89 10.94 5.86 -2.25
C GLY A 89 10.26 4.53 -2.59
N ALA A 90 9.83 4.35 -3.84
CA ALA A 90 9.23 3.10 -4.30
C ALA A 90 10.22 1.91 -4.23
N VAL A 91 11.49 2.12 -4.61
CA VAL A 91 12.54 1.10 -4.48
C VAL A 91 12.74 0.70 -3.02
N VAL A 92 12.90 1.67 -2.12
CA VAL A 92 13.10 1.41 -0.68
C VAL A 92 11.89 0.70 -0.06
N ALA A 93 10.66 1.13 -0.40
CA ALA A 93 9.44 0.49 0.07
C ALA A 93 9.34 -0.96 -0.43
N ALA A 94 9.69 -1.22 -1.70
CA ALA A 94 9.69 -2.56 -2.26
C ALA A 94 10.73 -3.48 -1.58
N GLU A 95 11.96 -3.01 -1.37
CA GLU A 95 13.01 -3.76 -0.66
C GLU A 95 12.59 -4.11 0.77
N ARG A 96 11.96 -3.16 1.45
CA ARG A 96 11.44 -3.37 2.79
C ARG A 96 10.34 -4.41 2.80
N PHE A 97 9.36 -4.34 1.87
CA PHE A 97 8.30 -5.33 1.74
C PHE A 97 8.86 -6.72 1.49
N ILE A 98 9.79 -6.88 0.55
CA ILE A 98 10.46 -8.15 0.23
C ILE A 98 11.17 -8.73 1.47
N SER A 99 11.86 -7.87 2.23
CA SER A 99 12.58 -8.29 3.43
C SER A 99 11.65 -8.75 4.56
N LEU A 100 10.55 -8.03 4.78
CA LEU A 100 9.59 -8.34 5.85
C LEU A 100 8.67 -9.51 5.48
N HIS A 101 8.32 -9.63 4.19
CA HIS A 101 7.31 -10.56 3.70
C HIS A 101 7.82 -11.44 2.53
N PRO A 102 8.91 -12.21 2.70
CA PRO A 102 9.57 -12.91 1.59
C PRO A 102 8.72 -14.04 0.98
N ARG A 103 7.64 -14.45 1.64
CA ARG A 103 6.71 -15.50 1.18
C ARG A 103 5.29 -14.99 0.93
N HIS A 104 5.11 -13.68 0.91
CA HIS A 104 3.79 -13.09 0.65
C HIS A 104 3.38 -13.35 -0.82
N PRO A 105 2.09 -13.57 -1.12
CA PRO A 105 1.61 -13.78 -2.50
C PRO A 105 2.01 -12.67 -3.47
N ASN A 106 2.11 -11.42 -3.00
CA ASN A 106 2.47 -10.26 -3.81
C ASN A 106 3.99 -9.94 -3.78
N THR A 107 4.84 -10.90 -3.41
CA THR A 107 6.29 -10.65 -3.39
C THR A 107 6.82 -10.44 -4.81
N ASP A 108 6.26 -11.13 -5.81
CA ASP A 108 6.57 -10.91 -7.22
C ASP A 108 6.26 -9.49 -7.68
N TYR A 109 5.12 -8.92 -7.26
CA TYR A 109 4.78 -7.51 -7.48
C TYR A 109 5.84 -6.56 -6.92
N ALA A 110 6.30 -6.80 -5.69
CA ALA A 110 7.32 -5.93 -5.07
C ALA A 110 8.66 -5.98 -5.82
N TYR A 111 9.10 -7.16 -6.28
CA TYR A 111 10.29 -7.29 -7.13
C TYR A 111 10.12 -6.60 -8.48
N PHE A 112 8.96 -6.75 -9.11
CA PHE A 112 8.65 -6.07 -10.36
C PHE A 112 8.67 -4.55 -10.20
N MET A 113 7.99 -4.02 -9.18
CA MET A 113 7.91 -2.59 -8.91
C MET A 113 9.28 -1.97 -8.58
N LYS A 114 10.15 -2.70 -7.90
CA LYS A 114 11.54 -2.27 -7.65
C LYS A 114 12.27 -2.01 -8.97
N GLY A 115 12.22 -2.96 -9.88
CA GLY A 115 12.83 -2.83 -11.21
C GLY A 115 12.17 -1.75 -12.07
N LEU A 116 10.84 -1.64 -12.01
CA LEU A 116 10.06 -0.65 -12.75
C LEU A 116 10.35 0.78 -12.26
N ALA A 117 10.46 0.99 -10.95
CA ALA A 117 10.80 2.29 -10.38
C ALA A 117 12.21 2.74 -10.79
N ALA A 118 13.18 1.83 -10.72
CA ALA A 118 14.54 2.09 -11.21
C ALA A 118 14.55 2.44 -12.72
N PHE A 119 13.71 1.75 -13.53
CA PHE A 119 13.53 2.05 -14.95
C PHE A 119 12.94 3.45 -15.18
N SER A 120 11.89 3.80 -14.44
CA SER A 120 11.20 5.08 -14.60
C SER A 120 12.10 6.25 -14.21
N LYS A 121 12.89 6.10 -13.15
CA LYS A 121 13.93 7.07 -12.77
C LYS A 121 14.94 7.29 -13.90
N GLU A 122 15.46 6.23 -14.53
CA GLU A 122 16.38 6.33 -15.66
C GLU A 122 15.73 7.04 -16.84
N LYS A 123 14.47 6.70 -17.16
CA LYS A 123 13.73 7.33 -18.25
C LYS A 123 13.49 8.82 -18.00
N GLU A 124 13.19 9.22 -16.78
CA GLU A 124 13.03 10.62 -16.38
C GLU A 124 14.33 11.40 -16.54
N LEU A 125 15.45 10.85 -16.07
CA LEU A 125 16.79 11.41 -16.29
C LEU A 125 17.10 11.60 -17.76
N LEU A 126 16.70 10.62 -18.60
CA LEU A 126 16.86 10.72 -20.05
C LEU A 126 16.08 11.87 -20.67
N SER A 127 14.84 12.08 -20.22
CA SER A 127 13.95 13.10 -20.77
C SER A 127 14.31 14.52 -20.33
N SER A 128 14.97 14.67 -19.18
CA SER A 128 15.36 15.96 -18.61
C SER A 128 16.65 16.51 -19.21
N LEU A 129 17.43 15.68 -19.91
CA LEU A 129 18.67 16.14 -20.54
C LEU A 129 18.35 16.90 -21.82
N PRO A 130 18.90 18.13 -22.02
CA PRO A 130 18.81 18.82 -23.29
C PRO A 130 19.42 17.95 -24.40
N VAL A 131 18.78 17.96 -25.58
CA VAL A 131 19.27 17.29 -26.78
C VAL A 131 20.52 18.04 -27.27
N LEU A 132 21.60 17.99 -26.52
CA LEU A 132 22.92 18.44 -26.92
C LEU A 132 23.62 17.23 -27.57
N GLY A 133 23.69 17.28 -28.88
CA GLY A 133 24.40 16.29 -29.68
C GLY A 133 25.78 16.02 -29.07
N ASP A 134 26.17 14.75 -29.08
CA ASP A 134 27.54 14.25 -28.80
C ASP A 134 27.96 14.06 -27.33
N MET A 135 27.07 14.18 -26.35
CA MET A 135 27.39 13.80 -24.95
C MET A 135 27.15 12.33 -24.60
N THR A 136 26.83 11.50 -25.56
CA THR A 136 26.49 10.07 -25.33
C THR A 136 27.69 9.23 -24.81
N HIS A 137 28.92 9.67 -25.04
CA HIS A 137 30.12 8.92 -24.63
C HIS A 137 30.54 9.09 -23.15
N LYS A 138 29.93 10.01 -22.40
CA LYS A 138 30.26 10.22 -20.96
C LYS A 138 29.09 9.97 -20.02
N ARG A 139 28.03 9.36 -20.53
CA ARG A 139 26.84 9.15 -19.75
C ARG A 139 27.06 8.06 -18.70
N ASP A 140 26.70 8.36 -17.46
CA ASP A 140 26.60 7.34 -16.43
C ASP A 140 25.36 6.46 -16.67
N LEU A 141 25.60 5.23 -17.09
CA LEU A 141 24.59 4.21 -17.32
C LEU A 141 24.41 3.29 -16.09
N SER A 142 24.90 3.69 -14.93
CA SER A 142 24.83 2.88 -13.71
C SER A 142 23.38 2.57 -13.32
N SER A 143 22.48 3.57 -13.36
CA SER A 143 21.06 3.37 -13.04
C SER A 143 20.35 2.48 -14.08
N ALA A 144 20.67 2.59 -15.36
CA ALA A 144 20.16 1.68 -16.39
C ALA A 144 20.57 0.22 -16.13
N LYS A 145 21.83 -0.01 -15.73
CA LYS A 145 22.33 -1.32 -15.37
C LYS A 145 21.66 -1.86 -14.10
N VAL A 146 21.47 -1.02 -13.08
CA VAL A 146 20.73 -1.40 -11.87
C VAL A 146 19.33 -1.87 -12.23
N SER A 147 18.56 -1.07 -12.98
CA SER A 147 17.21 -1.45 -13.41
C SER A 147 17.21 -2.77 -14.21
N PHE A 148 18.15 -2.93 -15.13
CA PHE A 148 18.26 -4.18 -15.91
C PHE A 148 18.51 -5.40 -15.03
N ASN A 149 19.37 -5.28 -14.02
CA ASN A 149 19.67 -6.36 -13.07
C ASN A 149 18.45 -6.68 -12.18
N GLU A 150 17.75 -5.67 -11.68
CA GLU A 150 16.53 -5.86 -10.87
C GLU A 150 15.43 -6.57 -11.64
N LEU A 151 15.18 -6.16 -12.90
CA LEU A 151 14.20 -6.85 -13.75
C LEU A 151 14.66 -8.26 -14.14
N THR A 152 15.97 -8.50 -14.28
CA THR A 152 16.53 -9.84 -14.53
C THR A 152 16.31 -10.74 -13.30
N GLU A 153 16.58 -10.23 -12.10
CA GLU A 153 16.31 -10.96 -10.85
C GLU A 153 14.83 -11.32 -10.74
N PHE A 154 13.94 -10.35 -11.00
CA PHE A 154 12.50 -10.56 -10.98
C PHE A 154 12.07 -11.72 -11.91
N ILE A 155 12.43 -11.67 -13.19
CA ILE A 155 12.05 -12.71 -14.17
C ILE A 155 12.62 -14.09 -13.79
N THR A 156 13.84 -14.11 -13.23
CA THR A 156 14.48 -15.35 -12.81
C THR A 156 13.77 -15.99 -11.62
N ARG A 157 13.32 -15.18 -10.65
CA ARG A 157 12.64 -15.66 -9.46
C ARG A 157 11.17 -16.03 -9.71
N PHE A 158 10.50 -15.26 -10.57
CA PHE A 158 9.05 -15.35 -10.78
C PHE A 158 8.69 -15.49 -12.27
N PRO A 159 9.14 -16.55 -12.94
CA PRO A 159 8.95 -16.73 -14.39
C PRO A 159 7.48 -16.82 -14.81
N GLU A 160 6.59 -17.20 -13.88
CA GLU A 160 5.15 -17.34 -14.12
C GLU A 160 4.34 -16.09 -13.69
N SER A 161 5.00 -15.02 -13.23
CA SER A 161 4.31 -13.79 -12.83
C SER A 161 3.67 -13.09 -14.02
N SER A 162 2.50 -12.50 -13.81
CA SER A 162 1.78 -11.72 -14.84
C SER A 162 2.55 -10.49 -15.32
N TYR A 163 3.55 -10.03 -14.59
CA TYR A 163 4.38 -8.86 -14.92
C TYR A 163 5.59 -9.18 -15.81
N VAL A 164 5.83 -10.46 -16.12
CA VAL A 164 7.04 -10.91 -16.86
C VAL A 164 7.13 -10.27 -18.24
N GLU A 165 6.04 -10.20 -19.00
CA GLU A 165 6.07 -9.65 -20.35
C GLU A 165 6.33 -8.14 -20.35
N GLU A 166 5.80 -7.43 -19.36
CA GLU A 166 6.12 -6.02 -19.20
C GLU A 166 7.59 -5.81 -18.82
N ALA A 167 8.12 -6.60 -17.89
CA ALA A 167 9.52 -6.55 -17.50
C ALA A 167 10.45 -6.80 -18.69
N LYS A 168 10.19 -7.81 -19.52
CA LYS A 168 10.94 -8.09 -20.75
C LYS A 168 10.96 -6.89 -21.72
N SER A 169 9.81 -6.22 -21.88
CA SER A 169 9.72 -5.03 -22.72
C SER A 169 10.64 -3.91 -22.23
N ARG A 170 10.67 -3.65 -20.90
CA ARG A 170 11.57 -2.67 -20.30
C ARG A 170 13.05 -3.06 -20.45
N MET A 171 13.36 -4.35 -20.25
CA MET A 171 14.72 -4.86 -20.42
C MET A 171 15.23 -4.70 -21.85
N LEU A 172 14.38 -4.89 -22.85
CA LEU A 172 14.75 -4.66 -24.25
C LEU A 172 15.18 -3.20 -24.49
N PHE A 173 14.43 -2.26 -23.94
CA PHE A 173 14.79 -0.84 -23.99
C PHE A 173 16.14 -0.57 -23.31
N LEU A 174 16.32 -1.06 -22.08
CA LEU A 174 17.57 -0.88 -21.31
C LEU A 174 18.77 -1.50 -22.01
N ARG A 175 18.62 -2.71 -22.55
CA ARG A 175 19.68 -3.38 -23.32
C ARG A 175 20.14 -2.52 -24.50
N ASN A 176 19.19 -1.98 -25.25
CA ASN A 176 19.51 -1.14 -26.41
C ASN A 176 20.16 0.20 -25.99
N LEU A 177 19.84 0.69 -24.78
CA LEU A 177 20.45 1.87 -24.20
C LEU A 177 21.90 1.62 -23.77
N ILE A 178 22.15 0.48 -23.10
CA ILE A 178 23.47 0.10 -22.55
C ILE A 178 24.45 -0.31 -23.69
N ALA A 179 23.92 -0.83 -24.80
CA ALA A 179 24.72 -1.32 -25.93
C ALA A 179 25.23 -0.20 -26.90
N LYS A 180 24.82 1.03 -26.69
CA LYS A 180 25.25 2.20 -27.48
C LYS A 180 26.49 2.85 -26.87
#